data_0882796b93c842895236bf32fb106ea5
#
_entry.id   0882796b93c842895236bf32fb106ea5
#
_cell.length_a   1.000
_cell.length_b   1.000
_cell.length_c   1.000
_cell.angle_alpha   90.00
_cell.angle_beta   90.00
_cell.angle_gamma   90.00
#
_symmetry.space_group_name_H-M   'P 1'
#
loop_
_entity.id
_entity.type
_entity.pdbx_description
1 polymer ?
#
loop_
_entity_poly.entity_id
_entity_poly.type
_entity_poly.pdbx_seq_one_letter_code
_entity_poly.pdbx_strand_id
1 'polypeptide(L)'
;VSLPSNVQSEVAQTIQNDWGSKKKNTYEVAIVFNKQHGKLSEADKTAINNTANYLESHKKQYGIKDALSPNENIATKKKLQSKDGTTWIMQLNIAKSHAPINEVENQINRVAKTEGIRTYVTGADALQNAFSNSIQEGIKKTEIITIIFIFIVLIIVFRSPIVPLISLLTVGVSFITSFSIVTNLVEHFNFPFSNFTQVFMIIVLFGIGTDYNILLYDKFKENLGKGMDRYKAMKDSLRVAGKTILYSGATILIGFIALSLAKFSVYQSAVGVAVGVATLLVVLLTLNPFFMAVLGEKMFWPVKKFAGESEDKLWHGISG
;
A
#
# COMPACT_ATOMS: atom_id res chain seq x y z
N VAL A 1 -4.52 2.93 -10.91
CA VAL A 1 -5.02 4.32 -10.81
C VAL A 1 -6.17 4.42 -11.78
N SER A 2 -7.42 4.45 -11.29
CA SER A 2 -8.57 4.71 -12.16
C SER A 2 -8.66 6.21 -12.44
N LEU A 3 -8.64 6.57 -13.70
CA LEU A 3 -8.87 7.94 -14.15
C LEU A 3 -10.37 8.27 -14.06
N PRO A 4 -10.76 9.55 -13.93
CA PRO A 4 -12.16 9.94 -14.00
C PRO A 4 -12.80 9.53 -15.34
N SER A 5 -14.05 9.07 -15.29
CA SER A 5 -14.78 8.53 -16.47
C SER A 5 -14.97 9.54 -17.62
N ASN A 6 -14.72 10.83 -17.38
CA ASN A 6 -14.85 11.90 -18.37
C ASN A 6 -13.53 12.30 -19.05
N VAL A 7 -12.42 11.64 -18.72
CA VAL A 7 -11.13 11.85 -19.41
C VAL A 7 -11.17 11.16 -20.77
N GLN A 8 -10.68 11.81 -21.82
CA GLN A 8 -10.73 11.28 -23.18
C GLN A 8 -10.15 9.86 -23.33
N SER A 9 -9.11 9.52 -22.55
CA SER A 9 -8.56 8.18 -22.51
C SER A 9 -9.52 7.13 -21.93
N GLU A 10 -10.28 7.47 -20.88
CA GLU A 10 -11.32 6.60 -20.30
C GLU A 10 -12.53 6.48 -21.22
N VAL A 11 -12.93 7.58 -21.86
CA VAL A 11 -13.98 7.56 -22.88
C VAL A 11 -13.57 6.70 -24.06
N ALA A 12 -12.32 6.83 -24.53
CA ALA A 12 -11.78 5.98 -25.59
C ALA A 12 -11.74 4.49 -25.18
N GLN A 13 -11.36 4.21 -23.92
CA GLN A 13 -11.33 2.85 -23.39
C GLN A 13 -12.75 2.28 -23.19
N THR A 14 -13.72 3.10 -22.81
CA THR A 14 -15.14 2.71 -22.73
C THR A 14 -15.68 2.41 -24.10
N ILE A 15 -15.43 3.26 -25.10
CA ILE A 15 -15.80 3.05 -26.50
C ILE A 15 -15.14 1.78 -27.03
N GLN A 16 -13.85 1.57 -26.76
CA GLN A 16 -13.12 0.37 -27.17
C GLN A 16 -13.67 -0.90 -26.50
N ASN A 17 -14.12 -0.80 -25.25
CA ASN A 17 -14.75 -1.91 -24.52
C ASN A 17 -16.17 -2.20 -25.00
N ASP A 18 -16.92 -1.19 -25.42
CA ASP A 18 -18.30 -1.33 -25.92
C ASP A 18 -18.33 -1.79 -27.37
N TRP A 19 -17.36 -1.37 -28.19
CA TRP A 19 -17.25 -1.72 -29.61
C TRP A 19 -16.36 -2.93 -29.86
N GLY A 20 -15.38 -3.18 -29.01
CA GLY A 20 -14.52 -4.35 -29.02
C GLY A 20 -15.14 -5.48 -28.24
N SER A 21 -15.86 -6.37 -28.90
CA SER A 21 -16.56 -7.50 -28.32
C SER A 21 -15.77 -8.25 -27.21
N LYS A 22 -16.44 -8.43 -26.05
CA LYS A 22 -16.21 -9.51 -25.04
C LYS A 22 -14.90 -9.59 -24.27
N LYS A 23 -14.05 -8.54 -24.20
CA LYS A 23 -12.78 -8.60 -23.45
C LYS A 23 -12.90 -8.34 -21.94
N LYS A 24 -14.08 -8.02 -21.41
CA LYS A 24 -14.30 -7.61 -20.01
C LYS A 24 -13.89 -8.65 -18.94
N ASN A 25 -13.68 -9.92 -19.32
CA ASN A 25 -13.39 -11.01 -18.38
C ASN A 25 -12.13 -11.81 -18.73
N THR A 26 -11.17 -11.21 -19.43
CA THR A 26 -9.91 -11.86 -19.78
C THR A 26 -8.72 -11.02 -19.36
N TYR A 27 -7.62 -11.70 -19.02
CA TYR A 27 -6.30 -11.10 -18.94
C TYR A 27 -5.68 -11.01 -20.33
N GLU A 28 -5.05 -9.89 -20.65
CA GLU A 28 -4.21 -9.76 -21.83
C GLU A 28 -2.76 -10.11 -21.45
N VAL A 29 -2.30 -11.26 -21.97
CA VAL A 29 -0.96 -11.79 -21.70
C VAL A 29 -0.21 -11.91 -23.02
N ALA A 30 1.05 -11.52 -23.03
CA ALA A 30 1.94 -11.67 -24.17
C ALA A 30 3.15 -12.52 -23.81
N ILE A 31 3.49 -13.49 -24.62
CA ILE A 31 4.73 -14.25 -24.53
C ILE A 31 5.73 -13.65 -25.51
N VAL A 32 6.86 -13.20 -25.00
CA VAL A 32 7.94 -12.64 -25.80
C VAL A 32 9.06 -13.68 -25.92
N PHE A 33 9.36 -14.10 -27.13
CA PHE A 33 10.48 -14.97 -27.45
C PHE A 33 11.60 -14.14 -28.07
N ASN A 34 12.71 -14.01 -27.38
CA ASN A 34 13.83 -13.16 -27.80
C ASN A 34 15.15 -13.92 -27.84
N LYS A 35 15.86 -13.78 -28.94
CA LYS A 35 17.25 -14.24 -29.11
C LYS A 35 18.17 -13.10 -28.70
N GLN A 36 18.94 -13.29 -27.64
CA GLN A 36 19.80 -12.21 -27.10
C GLN A 36 20.92 -11.82 -28.06
N HIS A 37 21.42 -12.76 -28.83
CA HIS A 37 22.49 -12.55 -29.79
C HIS A 37 22.09 -13.16 -31.14
N GLY A 38 21.96 -12.28 -32.13
CA GLY A 38 21.61 -12.68 -33.53
C GLY A 38 20.10 -12.84 -33.78
N LYS A 39 19.76 -13.28 -34.97
CA LYS A 39 18.39 -13.51 -35.39
C LYS A 39 17.89 -14.88 -34.92
N LEU A 40 16.58 -15.03 -34.80
CA LEU A 40 15.96 -16.33 -34.60
C LEU A 40 16.25 -17.26 -35.76
N SER A 41 16.87 -18.40 -35.48
CA SER A 41 17.14 -19.46 -36.46
C SER A 41 15.84 -20.19 -36.87
N GLU A 42 15.87 -20.98 -37.91
CA GLU A 42 14.69 -21.79 -38.28
C GLU A 42 14.34 -22.82 -37.20
N ALA A 43 15.34 -23.34 -36.47
CA ALA A 43 15.11 -24.22 -35.32
C ALA A 43 14.39 -23.45 -34.17
N ASP A 44 14.81 -22.21 -33.89
CA ASP A 44 14.17 -21.36 -32.90
C ASP A 44 12.70 -21.06 -33.25
N LYS A 45 12.44 -20.72 -34.53
CA LYS A 45 11.09 -20.46 -35.04
C LYS A 45 10.21 -21.70 -34.97
N THR A 46 10.76 -22.87 -35.27
CA THR A 46 10.06 -24.14 -35.16
C THR A 46 9.68 -24.42 -33.68
N ALA A 47 10.61 -24.21 -32.77
CA ALA A 47 10.35 -24.39 -31.37
C ALA A 47 9.26 -23.42 -30.83
N ILE A 48 9.28 -22.15 -31.24
CA ILE A 48 8.23 -21.17 -30.93
C ILE A 48 6.87 -21.62 -31.49
N ASN A 49 6.83 -22.07 -32.74
CA ASN A 49 5.59 -22.57 -33.36
C ASN A 49 5.06 -23.81 -32.63
N ASN A 50 5.91 -24.71 -32.18
CA ASN A 50 5.51 -25.89 -31.39
C ASN A 50 4.89 -25.46 -30.07
N THR A 51 5.47 -24.48 -29.37
CA THR A 51 4.92 -23.89 -28.14
C THR A 51 3.56 -23.24 -28.41
N ALA A 52 3.44 -22.48 -29.50
CA ALA A 52 2.18 -21.86 -29.89
C ALA A 52 1.08 -22.89 -30.16
N ASN A 53 1.40 -23.92 -30.95
CA ASN A 53 0.46 -25.02 -31.27
C ASN A 53 0.08 -25.81 -30.01
N TYR A 54 1.02 -26.02 -29.10
CA TYR A 54 0.72 -26.69 -27.84
C TYR A 54 -0.28 -25.86 -26.99
N LEU A 55 -0.06 -24.58 -26.85
CA LEU A 55 -0.99 -23.69 -26.10
C LEU A 55 -2.36 -23.61 -26.78
N GLU A 56 -2.40 -23.59 -28.11
CA GLU A 56 -3.64 -23.59 -28.89
C GLU A 56 -4.43 -24.90 -28.75
N SER A 57 -3.74 -26.04 -28.72
CA SER A 57 -4.39 -27.34 -28.52
C SER A 57 -4.86 -27.56 -27.07
N HIS A 58 -4.27 -26.87 -26.12
CA HIS A 58 -4.59 -26.97 -24.67
C HIS A 58 -5.32 -25.74 -24.13
N LYS A 59 -6.06 -25.01 -24.97
CA LYS A 59 -6.78 -23.77 -24.57
C LYS A 59 -7.64 -23.93 -23.30
N LYS A 60 -8.35 -25.04 -23.17
CA LYS A 60 -9.21 -25.31 -22.01
C LYS A 60 -8.39 -25.45 -20.72
N GLN A 61 -7.24 -26.11 -20.79
CA GLN A 61 -6.36 -26.37 -19.66
C GLN A 61 -5.77 -25.06 -19.07
N TYR A 62 -5.47 -24.09 -19.91
CA TYR A 62 -4.86 -22.81 -19.53
C TYR A 62 -5.86 -21.65 -19.52
N GLY A 63 -7.13 -21.91 -19.68
CA GLY A 63 -8.18 -20.88 -19.70
C GLY A 63 -8.09 -19.91 -20.87
N ILE A 64 -7.38 -20.28 -21.97
CA ILE A 64 -7.16 -19.43 -23.13
C ILE A 64 -8.47 -19.32 -23.93
N LYS A 65 -8.96 -18.11 -24.08
CA LYS A 65 -10.15 -17.78 -24.87
C LYS A 65 -9.78 -17.48 -26.31
N ASP A 66 -8.65 -16.80 -26.50
CA ASP A 66 -8.16 -16.41 -27.80
C ASP A 66 -6.63 -16.36 -27.78
N ALA A 67 -6.01 -16.68 -28.91
CA ALA A 67 -4.57 -16.69 -29.08
C ALA A 67 -4.22 -16.14 -30.48
N LEU A 68 -3.25 -15.23 -30.52
CA LEU A 68 -2.69 -14.71 -31.76
C LEU A 68 -1.24 -15.14 -31.86
N SER A 69 -0.99 -16.08 -32.77
CA SER A 69 0.34 -16.61 -33.03
C SER A 69 1.14 -15.73 -34.01
N PRO A 70 2.46 -15.59 -33.82
CA PRO A 70 3.29 -14.70 -34.63
C PRO A 70 3.40 -15.14 -36.11
N ASN A 71 2.99 -16.34 -36.41
CA ASN A 71 3.12 -16.93 -37.75
C ASN A 71 1.77 -17.32 -38.41
N GLU A 72 0.64 -16.87 -37.84
CA GLU A 72 -0.70 -17.25 -38.27
C GLU A 72 -1.05 -16.70 -39.68
N ASN A 73 -0.76 -15.43 -39.93
CA ASN A 73 -1.02 -14.76 -41.20
C ASN A 73 -0.07 -13.57 -41.44
N ILE A 74 -0.17 -12.92 -42.60
CA ILE A 74 0.70 -11.82 -43.00
C ILE A 74 0.55 -10.62 -42.04
N ALA A 75 -0.65 -10.36 -41.54
CA ALA A 75 -0.91 -9.25 -40.62
C ALA A 75 -0.31 -9.50 -39.25
N THR A 76 -0.41 -10.73 -38.72
CA THR A 76 0.21 -11.12 -37.45
C THR A 76 1.72 -11.12 -37.55
N LYS A 77 2.30 -11.62 -38.64
CA LYS A 77 3.76 -11.53 -38.89
C LYS A 77 4.26 -10.09 -38.80
N LYS A 78 3.57 -9.16 -39.47
CA LYS A 78 3.96 -7.74 -39.45
C LYS A 78 3.89 -7.08 -38.09
N LYS A 79 2.96 -7.54 -37.22
CA LYS A 79 2.72 -6.98 -35.90
C LYS A 79 3.49 -7.65 -34.78
N LEU A 80 3.68 -8.97 -34.87
CA LEU A 80 4.17 -9.78 -33.75
C LEU A 80 5.61 -10.28 -33.96
N GLN A 81 6.21 -9.98 -35.12
CA GLN A 81 7.62 -10.25 -35.37
C GLN A 81 8.40 -8.95 -35.48
N SER A 82 9.55 -8.88 -34.83
CA SER A 82 10.43 -7.72 -34.91
C SER A 82 11.07 -7.60 -36.29
N LYS A 83 11.31 -6.37 -36.76
CA LYS A 83 11.93 -6.11 -38.07
C LYS A 83 13.35 -6.65 -38.19
N ASP A 84 14.08 -6.70 -37.08
CA ASP A 84 15.45 -7.22 -37.00
C ASP A 84 15.51 -8.77 -36.94
N GLY A 85 14.37 -9.42 -36.77
CA GLY A 85 14.25 -10.88 -36.71
C GLY A 85 14.73 -11.49 -35.39
N THR A 86 14.91 -10.69 -34.33
CA THR A 86 15.40 -11.15 -33.03
C THR A 86 14.29 -11.58 -32.07
N THR A 87 13.05 -11.12 -32.33
CA THR A 87 11.96 -11.26 -31.36
C THR A 87 10.64 -11.61 -32.01
N TRP A 88 9.96 -12.61 -31.48
CA TRP A 88 8.59 -12.96 -31.81
C TRP A 88 7.71 -12.81 -30.55
N ILE A 89 6.45 -12.43 -30.76
CA ILE A 89 5.46 -12.26 -29.69
C ILE A 89 4.23 -13.12 -30.00
N MET A 90 3.73 -13.81 -28.97
CA MET A 90 2.43 -14.47 -29.00
C MET A 90 1.50 -13.77 -28.05
N GLN A 91 0.29 -13.39 -28.47
CA GLN A 91 -0.70 -12.77 -27.60
C GLN A 91 -1.76 -13.78 -27.18
N LEU A 92 -2.13 -13.76 -25.89
CA LEU A 92 -3.13 -14.65 -25.31
C LEU A 92 -4.16 -13.82 -24.56
N ASN A 93 -5.43 -14.17 -24.73
CA ASN A 93 -6.53 -13.71 -23.88
C ASN A 93 -6.97 -14.85 -22.98
N ILE A 94 -6.73 -14.76 -21.68
CA ILE A 94 -6.97 -15.81 -20.69
C ILE A 94 -8.12 -15.40 -19.78
N ALA A 95 -9.08 -16.31 -19.57
CA ALA A 95 -10.24 -16.02 -18.72
C ALA A 95 -9.83 -15.69 -17.28
N LYS A 96 -10.33 -14.58 -16.72
CA LYS A 96 -10.09 -14.19 -15.31
C LYS A 96 -10.66 -15.21 -14.33
N SER A 97 -11.66 -15.97 -14.73
CA SER A 97 -12.25 -17.05 -13.94
C SER A 97 -11.37 -18.30 -13.86
N HIS A 98 -10.29 -18.39 -14.65
CA HIS A 98 -9.42 -19.57 -14.68
C HIS A 98 -8.53 -19.62 -13.45
N ALA A 99 -7.76 -18.55 -13.23
CA ALA A 99 -6.86 -18.39 -12.07
C ALA A 99 -6.50 -16.92 -11.88
N PRO A 100 -5.96 -16.52 -10.70
CA PRO A 100 -5.34 -15.20 -10.51
C PRO A 100 -4.19 -14.97 -11.49
N ILE A 101 -3.94 -13.70 -11.85
CA ILE A 101 -2.94 -13.34 -12.89
C ILE A 101 -1.53 -13.86 -12.59
N ASN A 102 -1.09 -13.85 -11.35
CA ASN A 102 0.21 -14.37 -10.93
C ASN A 102 0.35 -15.89 -11.17
N GLU A 103 -0.73 -16.64 -10.98
CA GLU A 103 -0.74 -18.07 -11.27
C GLU A 103 -0.76 -18.34 -12.77
N VAL A 104 -1.55 -17.57 -13.52
CA VAL A 104 -1.57 -17.59 -14.99
C VAL A 104 -0.17 -17.31 -15.55
N GLU A 105 0.51 -16.25 -15.08
CA GLU A 105 1.87 -15.92 -15.48
C GLU A 105 2.84 -17.08 -15.22
N ASN A 106 2.75 -17.71 -14.05
CA ASN A 106 3.60 -18.84 -13.69
C ASN A 106 3.35 -20.07 -14.56
N GLN A 107 2.08 -20.39 -14.84
CA GLN A 107 1.69 -21.51 -15.71
C GLN A 107 2.18 -21.29 -17.14
N ILE A 108 1.93 -20.12 -17.70
CA ILE A 108 2.36 -19.78 -19.07
C ILE A 108 3.89 -19.73 -19.18
N ASN A 109 4.58 -19.17 -18.21
CA ASN A 109 6.05 -19.11 -18.19
C ASN A 109 6.69 -20.51 -18.22
N ARG A 110 6.11 -21.47 -17.48
CA ARG A 110 6.62 -22.85 -17.47
C ARG A 110 6.50 -23.53 -18.84
N VAL A 111 5.37 -23.31 -19.52
CA VAL A 111 5.09 -23.93 -20.81
C VAL A 111 5.82 -23.23 -21.95
N ALA A 112 5.93 -21.91 -21.88
CA ALA A 112 6.58 -21.09 -22.89
C ALA A 112 8.10 -21.19 -22.89
N LYS A 113 8.71 -21.74 -21.82
CA LYS A 113 10.16 -21.86 -21.69
C LYS A 113 10.73 -22.71 -22.83
N THR A 114 11.51 -22.05 -23.67
CA THR A 114 12.13 -22.66 -24.86
C THR A 114 13.64 -22.60 -24.71
N GLU A 115 14.33 -23.73 -24.95
CA GLU A 115 15.77 -23.83 -24.80
C GLU A 115 16.49 -22.95 -25.85
N GLY A 116 17.51 -22.22 -25.41
CA GLY A 116 18.28 -21.31 -26.29
C GLY A 116 17.59 -19.97 -26.61
N ILE A 117 16.36 -19.74 -26.17
CA ILE A 117 15.59 -18.50 -26.37
C ILE A 117 15.20 -17.92 -25.01
N ARG A 118 15.39 -16.62 -24.83
CA ARG A 118 14.82 -15.91 -23.68
C ARG A 118 13.32 -15.75 -23.86
N THR A 119 12.56 -16.29 -22.92
CA THR A 119 11.11 -16.22 -22.92
C THR A 119 10.64 -15.42 -21.73
N TYR A 120 9.77 -14.44 -21.99
CA TYR A 120 9.16 -13.59 -20.97
C TYR A 120 7.65 -13.60 -21.16
N VAL A 121 6.94 -13.67 -20.05
CA VAL A 121 5.50 -13.42 -20.00
C VAL A 121 5.28 -11.99 -19.56
N THR A 122 4.53 -11.24 -20.32
CA THR A 122 4.22 -9.81 -20.09
C THR A 122 2.80 -9.52 -20.59
N GLY A 123 2.42 -8.27 -20.68
CA GLY A 123 1.10 -7.80 -21.10
C GLY A 123 0.58 -6.75 -20.15
N ALA A 124 -0.52 -6.11 -20.49
CA ALA A 124 -1.07 -5.00 -19.66
C ALA A 124 -1.41 -5.46 -18.24
N ASP A 125 -2.11 -6.59 -18.12
CA ASP A 125 -2.49 -7.14 -16.80
C ASP A 125 -1.27 -7.68 -16.02
N ALA A 126 -0.30 -8.31 -16.71
CA ALA A 126 0.94 -8.79 -16.13
C ALA A 126 1.81 -7.65 -15.58
N LEU A 127 1.98 -6.57 -16.35
CA LEU A 127 2.70 -5.37 -15.93
C LEU A 127 2.00 -4.69 -14.74
N GLN A 128 0.67 -4.59 -14.78
CA GLN A 128 -0.11 -4.03 -13.68
C GLN A 128 0.07 -4.87 -12.40
N ASN A 129 0.08 -6.19 -12.51
CA ASN A 129 0.31 -7.11 -11.40
C ASN A 129 1.73 -6.95 -10.84
N ALA A 130 2.75 -6.97 -11.70
CA ALA A 130 4.14 -6.77 -11.30
C ALA A 130 4.36 -5.42 -10.61
N PHE A 131 3.75 -4.35 -11.14
CA PHE A 131 3.78 -3.02 -10.52
C PHE A 131 3.12 -3.01 -9.14
N SER A 132 1.92 -3.61 -9.01
CA SER A 132 1.21 -3.71 -7.74
C SER A 132 2.00 -4.50 -6.69
N ASN A 133 2.61 -5.62 -7.11
CA ASN A 133 3.44 -6.45 -6.22
C ASN A 133 4.69 -5.69 -5.76
N SER A 134 5.37 -4.99 -6.69
CA SER A 134 6.55 -4.18 -6.36
C SER A 134 6.22 -3.04 -5.38
N ILE A 135 5.07 -2.39 -5.57
CA ILE A 135 4.57 -1.38 -4.63
C ILE A 135 4.33 -2.01 -3.26
N GLN A 136 3.61 -3.15 -3.19
CA GLN A 136 3.30 -3.80 -1.92
C GLN A 136 4.56 -4.27 -1.19
N GLU A 137 5.55 -4.81 -1.88
CA GLU A 137 6.84 -5.17 -1.29
C GLU A 137 7.60 -3.94 -0.80
N GLY A 138 7.63 -2.87 -1.58
CA GLY A 138 8.23 -1.59 -1.19
C GLY A 138 7.57 -1.02 0.07
N ILE A 139 6.23 -1.05 0.12
CA ILE A 139 5.45 -0.60 1.28
C ILE A 139 5.81 -1.41 2.52
N LYS A 140 5.79 -2.75 2.45
CA LYS A 140 6.12 -3.61 3.59
C LYS A 140 7.51 -3.33 4.16
N LYS A 141 8.51 -3.16 3.29
CA LYS A 141 9.87 -2.81 3.73
C LYS A 141 9.92 -1.45 4.40
N THR A 142 9.29 -0.44 3.79
CA THR A 142 9.23 0.92 4.33
C THR A 142 8.50 0.95 5.68
N GLU A 143 7.39 0.22 5.80
CA GLU A 143 6.59 0.11 7.03
C GLU A 143 7.43 -0.41 8.20
N ILE A 144 8.17 -1.52 8.00
CA ILE A 144 9.04 -2.09 9.02
C ILE A 144 10.13 -1.10 9.44
N ILE A 145 10.80 -0.47 8.46
CA ILE A 145 11.85 0.53 8.72
C ILE A 145 11.27 1.71 9.51
N THR A 146 10.08 2.18 9.13
CA THR A 146 9.40 3.31 9.80
C THR A 146 9.06 2.95 11.25
N ILE A 147 8.51 1.77 11.51
CA ILE A 147 8.19 1.31 12.88
C ILE A 147 9.45 1.24 13.74
N ILE A 148 10.53 0.67 13.21
CA ILE A 148 11.82 0.59 13.93
C ILE A 148 12.35 2.00 14.21
N PHE A 149 12.30 2.90 13.23
CA PHE A 149 12.76 4.28 13.37
C PHE A 149 11.95 5.04 14.42
N ILE A 150 10.63 4.96 14.38
CA ILE A 150 9.74 5.55 15.39
C ILE A 150 10.09 5.00 16.78
N PHE A 151 10.28 3.69 16.91
CA PHE A 151 10.63 3.07 18.18
C PHE A 151 11.94 3.62 18.76
N ILE A 152 12.98 3.74 17.92
CA ILE A 152 14.28 4.29 18.32
C ILE A 152 14.13 5.77 18.74
N VAL A 153 13.45 6.59 17.94
CA VAL A 153 13.25 8.02 18.23
C VAL A 153 12.52 8.20 19.58
N LEU A 154 11.45 7.43 19.79
CA LEU A 154 10.71 7.50 21.05
C LEU A 154 11.53 7.03 22.26
N ILE A 155 12.41 6.03 22.12
CA ILE A 155 13.35 5.64 23.17
C ILE A 155 14.27 6.81 23.52
N ILE A 156 14.82 7.48 22.51
CA ILE A 156 15.74 8.61 22.72
C ILE A 156 15.02 9.78 23.40
N VAL A 157 13.82 10.14 22.93
CA VAL A 157 13.03 11.26 23.47
C VAL A 157 12.61 11.01 24.91
N PHE A 158 12.02 9.85 25.18
CA PHE A 158 11.47 9.54 26.51
C PHE A 158 12.48 8.88 27.45
N ARG A 159 13.60 8.41 26.93
CA ARG A 159 14.61 7.60 27.66
C ARG A 159 13.97 6.40 28.38
N SER A 160 12.95 5.81 27.75
CA SER A 160 12.18 4.69 28.27
C SER A 160 11.81 3.74 27.11
N PRO A 161 11.92 2.43 27.27
CA PRO A 161 11.44 1.46 26.30
C PRO A 161 9.92 1.22 26.41
N ILE A 162 9.29 1.60 27.52
CA ILE A 162 7.86 1.34 27.79
C ILE A 162 6.97 2.29 26.97
N VAL A 163 7.32 3.58 26.91
CA VAL A 163 6.55 4.59 26.17
C VAL A 163 6.41 4.22 24.67
N PRO A 164 7.48 3.86 23.94
CA PRO A 164 7.37 3.42 22.57
C PRO A 164 6.44 2.24 22.37
N LEU A 165 6.51 1.23 23.25
CA LEU A 165 5.65 0.06 23.19
C LEU A 165 4.17 0.43 23.32
N ILE A 166 3.84 1.27 24.29
CA ILE A 166 2.46 1.75 24.50
C ILE A 166 2.01 2.60 23.31
N SER A 167 2.88 3.49 22.81
CA SER A 167 2.59 4.33 21.65
C SER A 167 2.28 3.49 20.40
N LEU A 168 3.15 2.52 20.06
CA LEU A 168 2.93 1.63 18.93
C LEU A 168 1.69 0.75 19.11
N LEU A 169 1.43 0.27 20.33
CA LEU A 169 0.21 -0.49 20.63
C LEU A 169 -1.04 0.36 20.41
N THR A 170 -1.07 1.59 20.90
CA THR A 170 -2.22 2.50 20.77
C THR A 170 -2.48 2.84 19.30
N VAL A 171 -1.43 3.17 18.53
CA VAL A 171 -1.53 3.45 17.10
C VAL A 171 -1.92 2.19 16.32
N GLY A 172 -1.35 1.04 16.67
CA GLY A 172 -1.69 -0.26 16.06
C GLY A 172 -3.16 -0.63 16.27
N VAL A 173 -3.68 -0.48 17.49
CA VAL A 173 -5.12 -0.68 17.78
C VAL A 173 -5.97 0.28 16.96
N SER A 174 -5.57 1.55 16.88
CA SER A 174 -6.28 2.55 16.06
C SER A 174 -6.31 2.16 14.59
N PHE A 175 -5.19 1.68 14.05
CA PHE A 175 -5.10 1.24 12.66
C PHE A 175 -5.99 0.01 12.38
N ILE A 176 -5.88 -1.04 13.20
CA ILE A 176 -6.69 -2.26 13.02
C ILE A 176 -8.18 -1.94 13.11
N THR A 177 -8.58 -1.14 14.10
CA THR A 177 -9.99 -0.76 14.29
C THR A 177 -10.50 0.08 13.11
N SER A 178 -9.75 1.09 12.69
CA SER A 178 -10.14 1.95 11.58
C SER A 178 -10.17 1.20 10.25
N PHE A 179 -9.20 0.32 10.01
CA PHE A 179 -9.18 -0.51 8.80
C PHE A 179 -10.37 -1.47 8.75
N SER A 180 -10.73 -2.06 9.89
CA SER A 180 -11.95 -2.89 10.01
C SER A 180 -13.22 -2.08 9.75
N ILE A 181 -13.33 -0.86 10.25
CA ILE A 181 -14.46 0.03 9.96
C ILE A 181 -14.52 0.36 8.46
N VAL A 182 -13.40 0.74 7.87
CA VAL A 182 -13.35 1.11 6.44
C VAL A 182 -13.70 -0.09 5.55
N THR A 183 -13.20 -1.30 5.83
CA THR A 183 -13.56 -2.50 5.04
C THR A 183 -15.04 -2.83 5.14
N ASN A 184 -15.66 -2.70 6.32
CA ASN A 184 -17.11 -2.86 6.48
C ASN A 184 -17.92 -1.78 5.71
N LEU A 185 -17.44 -0.52 5.70
CA LEU A 185 -18.09 0.54 4.92
C LEU A 185 -17.99 0.28 3.41
N VAL A 186 -16.87 -0.25 2.94
CA VAL A 186 -16.70 -0.66 1.54
C VAL A 186 -17.69 -1.75 1.16
N GLU A 187 -17.83 -2.78 2.00
CA GLU A 187 -18.67 -3.94 1.72
C GLU A 187 -20.17 -3.58 1.71
N HIS A 188 -20.63 -2.77 2.68
CA HIS A 188 -22.05 -2.50 2.87
C HIS A 188 -22.55 -1.22 2.17
N PHE A 189 -21.67 -0.25 1.93
CA PHE A 189 -22.06 1.08 1.43
C PHE A 189 -21.35 1.47 0.13
N ASN A 190 -20.63 0.56 -0.55
CA ASN A 190 -19.83 0.86 -1.74
C ASN A 190 -18.90 2.07 -1.54
N PHE A 191 -18.31 2.15 -0.35
CA PHE A 191 -17.43 3.24 0.03
C PHE A 191 -16.18 3.26 -0.87
N PRO A 192 -15.70 4.44 -1.31
CA PRO A 192 -14.55 4.49 -2.18
C PRO A 192 -13.29 3.94 -1.51
N PHE A 193 -12.70 2.93 -2.10
CA PHE A 193 -11.50 2.29 -1.62
C PHE A 193 -10.51 2.10 -2.76
N SER A 194 -9.25 2.42 -2.54
CA SER A 194 -8.17 2.14 -3.48
C SER A 194 -7.02 1.43 -2.77
N ASN A 195 -6.14 0.82 -3.56
CA ASN A 195 -4.92 0.18 -3.03
C ASN A 195 -4.04 1.15 -2.22
N PHE A 196 -4.20 2.46 -2.44
CA PHE A 196 -3.48 3.50 -1.70
C PHE A 196 -4.13 3.84 -0.35
N THR A 197 -5.41 3.51 -0.12
CA THR A 197 -6.12 3.85 1.13
C THR A 197 -5.40 3.27 2.34
N GLN A 198 -5.04 1.99 2.29
CA GLN A 198 -4.31 1.33 3.37
C GLN A 198 -2.97 2.01 3.65
N VAL A 199 -2.22 2.33 2.60
CA VAL A 199 -0.90 2.97 2.70
C VAL A 199 -1.01 4.34 3.36
N PHE A 200 -1.94 5.17 2.89
CA PHE A 200 -2.17 6.49 3.46
C PHE A 200 -2.65 6.40 4.91
N MET A 201 -3.52 5.45 5.23
CA MET A 201 -3.92 5.21 6.62
C MET A 201 -2.72 4.87 7.50
N ILE A 202 -1.83 3.96 7.08
CA ILE A 202 -0.63 3.61 7.84
C ILE A 202 0.23 4.84 8.07
N ILE A 203 0.63 5.55 7.00
CA ILE A 203 1.52 6.71 7.08
C ILE A 203 0.93 7.79 8.00
N VAL A 204 -0.33 8.13 7.80
CA VAL A 204 -0.99 9.21 8.54
C VAL A 204 -1.23 8.83 9.99
N LEU A 205 -1.74 7.62 10.27
CA LEU A 205 -2.02 7.21 11.65
C LEU A 205 -0.74 7.03 12.47
N PHE A 206 0.29 6.43 11.90
CA PHE A 206 1.57 6.28 12.60
C PHE A 206 2.27 7.64 12.81
N GLY A 207 2.28 8.52 11.80
CA GLY A 207 2.85 9.86 11.92
C GLY A 207 2.11 10.69 12.97
N ILE A 208 0.84 10.97 12.76
CA ILE A 208 0.03 11.81 13.64
C ILE A 208 -0.14 11.16 15.02
N GLY A 209 -0.37 9.84 15.07
CA GLY A 209 -0.56 9.11 16.31
C GLY A 209 0.67 9.16 17.22
N THR A 210 1.86 9.06 16.60
CA THR A 210 3.13 9.19 17.33
C THR A 210 3.32 10.60 17.88
N ASP A 211 3.07 11.63 17.06
CA ASP A 211 3.19 13.04 17.49
C ASP A 211 2.24 13.36 18.63
N TYR A 212 1.01 12.88 18.56
CA TYR A 212 0.02 13.09 19.63
C TYR A 212 0.37 12.32 20.91
N ASN A 213 0.93 11.12 20.79
CA ASN A 213 1.45 10.39 21.93
C ASN A 213 2.61 11.13 22.59
N ILE A 214 3.54 11.67 21.81
CA ILE A 214 4.65 12.47 22.33
C ILE A 214 4.10 13.66 23.11
N LEU A 215 3.20 14.43 22.53
CA LEU A 215 2.61 15.61 23.16
C LEU A 215 1.92 15.27 24.50
N LEU A 216 1.14 14.18 24.52
CA LEU A 216 0.39 13.77 25.69
C LEU A 216 1.28 13.22 26.80
N TYR A 217 2.24 12.37 26.44
CA TYR A 217 3.15 11.74 27.40
C TYR A 217 4.21 12.71 27.94
N ASP A 218 4.66 13.66 27.13
CA ASP A 218 5.57 14.71 27.58
C ASP A 218 4.89 15.59 28.65
N LYS A 219 3.65 16.02 28.38
CA LYS A 219 2.87 16.76 29.38
C LYS A 219 2.61 15.95 30.64
N PHE A 220 2.39 14.65 30.51
CA PHE A 220 2.21 13.77 31.68
C PHE A 220 3.50 13.65 32.49
N LYS A 221 4.64 13.47 31.84
CA LYS A 221 5.97 13.44 32.46
C LYS A 221 6.31 14.74 33.18
N GLU A 222 6.02 15.88 32.55
CA GLU A 222 6.17 17.20 33.13
C GLU A 222 5.36 17.35 34.45
N ASN A 223 4.08 16.94 34.39
CA ASN A 223 3.19 17.04 35.56
C ASN A 223 3.62 16.12 36.71
N LEU A 224 4.11 14.90 36.41
CA LEU A 224 4.71 14.01 37.41
C LEU A 224 5.98 14.64 38.01
N GLY A 225 6.81 15.29 37.19
CA GLY A 225 8.02 16.01 37.62
C GLY A 225 7.72 17.18 38.58
N LYS A 226 6.55 17.82 38.44
CA LYS A 226 6.05 18.83 39.36
C LYS A 226 5.48 18.25 40.65
N GLY A 227 5.59 16.95 40.90
CA GLY A 227 5.11 16.27 42.09
C GLY A 227 3.59 16.03 42.12
N MET A 228 2.91 16.12 40.99
CA MET A 228 1.48 15.78 40.94
C MET A 228 1.28 14.28 41.10
N ASP A 229 0.23 13.89 41.85
CA ASP A 229 -0.24 12.50 41.82
C ASP A 229 -0.63 12.07 40.42
N ARG A 230 -0.45 10.76 40.11
CA ARG A 230 -0.66 10.19 38.76
C ARG A 230 -2.02 10.52 38.17
N TYR A 231 -3.09 10.48 38.97
CA TYR A 231 -4.43 10.77 38.46
C TYR A 231 -4.63 12.25 38.17
N LYS A 232 -4.07 13.14 39.03
CA LYS A 232 -4.08 14.57 38.79
C LYS A 232 -3.22 14.94 37.59
N ALA A 233 -2.03 14.35 37.46
CA ALA A 233 -1.14 14.54 36.32
C ALA A 233 -1.80 14.11 35.01
N MET A 234 -2.45 12.94 34.99
CA MET A 234 -3.21 12.43 33.84
C MET A 234 -4.35 13.41 33.45
N LYS A 235 -5.16 13.82 34.44
CA LYS A 235 -6.31 14.69 34.17
C LYS A 235 -5.88 16.04 33.61
N ASP A 236 -4.81 16.63 34.15
CA ASP A 236 -4.27 17.89 33.66
C ASP A 236 -3.65 17.75 32.26
N SER A 237 -2.93 16.65 32.00
CA SER A 237 -2.37 16.36 30.68
C SER A 237 -3.45 16.22 29.64
N LEU A 238 -4.54 15.54 29.95
CA LEU A 238 -5.70 15.45 29.04
C LEU A 238 -6.37 16.80 28.83
N ARG A 239 -6.45 17.63 29.87
CA ARG A 239 -7.05 18.96 29.77
C ARG A 239 -6.24 19.89 28.87
N VAL A 240 -4.91 19.83 28.92
CA VAL A 240 -4.02 20.72 28.16
C VAL A 240 -3.68 20.10 26.80
N ALA A 241 -2.93 19.00 26.80
CA ALA A 241 -2.50 18.33 25.57
C ALA A 241 -3.68 17.70 24.80
N GLY A 242 -4.66 17.12 25.52
CA GLY A 242 -5.84 16.53 24.89
C GLY A 242 -6.70 17.53 24.11
N LYS A 243 -6.82 18.78 24.61
CA LYS A 243 -7.48 19.86 23.83
C LYS A 243 -6.73 20.17 22.54
N THR A 244 -5.42 20.29 22.60
CA THR A 244 -4.57 20.54 21.42
C THR A 244 -4.72 19.41 20.41
N ILE A 245 -4.69 18.15 20.86
CA ILE A 245 -4.90 16.96 20.03
C ILE A 245 -6.27 16.98 19.36
N LEU A 246 -7.33 17.33 20.11
CA LEU A 246 -8.68 17.41 19.54
C LEU A 246 -8.82 18.48 18.47
N TYR A 247 -8.31 19.69 18.72
CA TYR A 247 -8.41 20.79 17.74
C TYR A 247 -7.56 20.53 16.51
N SER A 248 -6.31 20.08 16.69
CA SER A 248 -5.43 19.70 15.57
C SER A 248 -6.00 18.53 14.79
N GLY A 249 -6.42 17.47 15.48
CA GLY A 249 -7.01 16.29 14.85
C GLY A 249 -8.32 16.58 14.11
N ALA A 250 -9.17 17.46 14.66
CA ALA A 250 -10.39 17.91 13.99
C ALA A 250 -10.06 18.69 12.70
N THR A 251 -9.04 19.55 12.73
CA THR A 251 -8.58 20.26 11.52
C THR A 251 -8.09 19.30 10.44
N ILE A 252 -7.30 18.30 10.81
CA ILE A 252 -6.81 17.26 9.89
C ILE A 252 -7.99 16.44 9.35
N LEU A 253 -8.93 16.05 10.21
CA LEU A 253 -10.14 15.33 9.82
C LEU A 253 -10.95 16.11 8.77
N ILE A 254 -11.20 17.40 9.00
CA ILE A 254 -11.90 18.28 8.05
C ILE A 254 -11.13 18.35 6.72
N GLY A 255 -9.80 18.45 6.77
CA GLY A 255 -8.96 18.46 5.58
C GLY A 255 -9.11 17.18 4.74
N PHE A 256 -9.08 16.00 5.35
CA PHE A 256 -9.28 14.73 4.65
C PHE A 256 -10.71 14.55 4.15
N ILE A 257 -11.73 15.02 4.88
CA ILE A 257 -13.12 15.03 4.41
C ILE A 257 -13.26 15.95 3.18
N ALA A 258 -12.69 17.15 3.22
CA ALA A 258 -12.70 18.06 2.08
C ALA A 258 -12.00 17.46 0.84
N LEU A 259 -10.85 16.79 1.05
CA LEU A 259 -10.11 16.12 -0.02
C LEU A 259 -10.91 14.98 -0.65
N SER A 260 -11.77 14.31 0.11
CA SER A 260 -12.62 13.23 -0.38
C SER A 260 -13.65 13.65 -1.42
N LEU A 261 -13.98 14.94 -1.49
CA LEU A 261 -14.91 15.50 -2.48
C LEU A 261 -14.27 15.63 -3.87
N ALA A 262 -12.97 15.42 -4.01
CA ALA A 262 -12.28 15.47 -5.30
C ALA A 262 -12.66 14.27 -6.20
N LYS A 263 -12.69 14.51 -7.52
CA LYS A 263 -13.14 13.52 -8.51
C LYS A 263 -12.17 12.35 -8.74
N PHE A 264 -10.91 12.50 -8.39
CA PHE A 264 -9.92 11.43 -8.56
C PHE A 264 -10.04 10.36 -7.47
N SER A 265 -10.03 9.10 -7.86
CA SER A 265 -10.15 7.97 -6.93
C SER A 265 -9.07 7.93 -5.84
N VAL A 266 -7.86 8.41 -6.13
CA VAL A 266 -6.78 8.55 -5.14
C VAL A 266 -7.19 9.50 -4.01
N TYR A 267 -7.81 10.64 -4.33
CA TYR A 267 -8.31 11.59 -3.34
C TYR A 267 -9.55 11.08 -2.60
N GLN A 268 -10.39 10.30 -3.27
CA GLN A 268 -11.53 9.66 -2.61
C GLN A 268 -11.07 8.69 -1.50
N SER A 269 -9.87 8.12 -1.63
CA SER A 269 -9.24 7.32 -0.56
C SER A 269 -8.99 8.09 0.73
N ALA A 270 -8.98 9.43 0.67
CA ALA A 270 -8.85 10.30 1.84
C ALA A 270 -10.00 10.12 2.86
N VAL A 271 -11.17 9.64 2.42
CA VAL A 271 -12.27 9.32 3.35
C VAL A 271 -11.89 8.20 4.30
N GLY A 272 -11.21 7.16 3.81
CA GLY A 272 -10.69 6.09 4.66
C GLY A 272 -9.68 6.62 5.69
N VAL A 273 -8.83 7.56 5.28
CA VAL A 273 -7.90 8.24 6.20
C VAL A 273 -8.66 9.09 7.22
N ALA A 274 -9.72 9.79 6.83
CA ALA A 274 -10.57 10.55 7.76
C ALA A 274 -11.18 9.65 8.84
N VAL A 275 -11.73 8.49 8.47
CA VAL A 275 -12.21 7.47 9.42
C VAL A 275 -11.07 7.03 10.34
N GLY A 276 -9.87 6.83 9.77
CA GLY A 276 -8.67 6.49 10.52
C GLY A 276 -8.33 7.53 11.59
N VAL A 277 -8.27 8.81 11.21
CA VAL A 277 -7.96 9.91 12.14
C VAL A 277 -9.03 10.04 13.22
N ALA A 278 -10.33 9.94 12.87
CA ALA A 278 -11.40 9.96 13.86
C ALA A 278 -11.26 8.84 14.89
N THR A 279 -11.01 7.61 14.42
CA THR A 279 -10.77 6.45 15.28
C THR A 279 -9.51 6.64 16.15
N LEU A 280 -8.43 7.16 15.56
CA LEU A 280 -7.19 7.46 16.27
C LEU A 280 -7.44 8.42 17.44
N LEU A 281 -8.17 9.51 17.24
CA LEU A 281 -8.49 10.46 18.30
C LEU A 281 -9.25 9.80 19.46
N VAL A 282 -10.24 8.97 19.15
CA VAL A 282 -11.01 8.24 20.17
C VAL A 282 -10.09 7.29 20.94
N VAL A 283 -9.28 6.48 20.26
CA VAL A 283 -8.38 5.51 20.89
C VAL A 283 -7.30 6.22 21.73
N LEU A 284 -6.70 7.27 21.20
CA LEU A 284 -5.67 8.04 21.94
C LEU A 284 -6.21 8.65 23.23
N LEU A 285 -7.40 9.23 23.18
CA LEU A 285 -8.00 9.92 24.34
C LEU A 285 -8.69 8.96 25.32
N THR A 286 -8.77 7.68 25.01
CA THR A 286 -9.32 6.64 25.89
C THR A 286 -8.24 5.70 26.40
N LEU A 287 -7.44 5.14 25.51
CA LEU A 287 -6.46 4.09 25.85
C LEU A 287 -5.21 4.67 26.52
N ASN A 288 -4.74 5.85 26.09
CA ASN A 288 -3.58 6.48 26.75
C ASN A 288 -3.84 6.87 28.20
N PRO A 289 -4.97 7.53 28.55
CA PRO A 289 -5.30 7.78 29.96
C PRO A 289 -5.35 6.51 30.80
N PHE A 290 -5.85 5.42 30.27
CA PHE A 290 -5.82 4.13 30.94
C PHE A 290 -4.39 3.71 31.30
N PHE A 291 -3.45 3.75 30.34
CA PHE A 291 -2.05 3.43 30.62
C PHE A 291 -1.40 4.39 31.58
N MET A 292 -1.68 5.70 31.48
CA MET A 292 -1.18 6.71 32.42
C MET A 292 -1.68 6.44 33.85
N ALA A 293 -2.95 6.09 34.02
CA ALA A 293 -3.55 5.78 35.30
C ALA A 293 -2.98 4.49 35.92
N VAL A 294 -2.76 3.47 35.11
CA VAL A 294 -2.29 2.15 35.57
C VAL A 294 -0.79 2.17 35.85
N LEU A 295 0.01 2.68 34.92
CA LEU A 295 1.47 2.63 35.00
C LEU A 295 2.08 3.81 35.75
N GLY A 296 1.50 5.01 35.64
CA GLY A 296 2.01 6.22 36.30
C GLY A 296 3.49 6.46 35.96
N GLU A 297 4.31 6.65 36.96
CA GLU A 297 5.75 6.88 36.81
C GLU A 297 6.50 5.70 36.17
N LYS A 298 6.01 4.46 36.36
CA LYS A 298 6.61 3.25 35.77
C LYS A 298 6.63 3.28 34.25
N MET A 299 5.75 4.07 33.64
CA MET A 299 5.72 4.28 32.20
C MET A 299 7.05 4.81 31.65
N PHE A 300 7.78 5.59 32.46
CA PHE A 300 9.05 6.20 32.08
C PHE A 300 10.29 5.44 32.60
N TRP A 301 10.13 4.20 33.08
CA TRP A 301 11.26 3.39 33.48
C TRP A 301 12.34 3.31 32.35
N PRO A 302 13.65 3.44 32.63
CA PRO A 302 14.31 3.41 33.95
C PRO A 302 14.53 4.78 34.62
N VAL A 303 13.93 5.85 34.15
CA VAL A 303 14.06 7.21 34.73
C VAL A 303 13.44 7.24 36.13
N LYS A 304 14.28 7.42 37.13
CA LYS A 304 13.84 7.44 38.56
C LYS A 304 13.57 8.85 39.14
N LYS A 305 14.05 9.89 38.48
CA LYS A 305 13.83 11.29 38.92
C LYS A 305 13.33 12.11 37.73
N PHE A 306 12.16 12.64 37.83
CA PHE A 306 11.61 13.64 36.91
C PHE A 306 12.13 15.01 37.37
N ALA A 307 13.40 15.35 37.03
CA ALA A 307 13.99 16.61 37.40
C ALA A 307 13.52 17.72 36.47
N GLY A 308 12.81 18.69 37.01
CA GLY A 308 12.36 19.87 36.29
C GLY A 308 13.43 20.86 35.86
N GLU A 309 14.72 20.57 36.06
CA GLU A 309 15.81 21.54 35.82
C GLU A 309 16.96 21.03 34.92
N SER A 310 16.99 19.77 34.49
CA SER A 310 18.14 19.25 33.75
C SER A 310 17.93 19.18 32.21
N GLU A 311 16.73 19.39 31.73
CA GLU A 311 16.46 19.35 30.28
C GLU A 311 16.88 20.61 29.51
N ASP A 312 16.92 21.75 30.17
CA ASP A 312 17.41 23.01 29.59
C ASP A 312 18.87 22.97 29.11
N LYS A 313 19.71 22.14 29.74
CA LYS A 313 21.15 22.07 29.36
C LYS A 313 21.42 21.39 28.03
N LEU A 314 20.58 20.46 27.58
CA LEU A 314 20.75 19.81 26.28
C LEU A 314 20.29 20.71 25.13
N TRP A 315 19.22 21.47 25.33
CA TRP A 315 18.72 22.40 24.32
C TRP A 315 19.57 23.66 24.21
N HIS A 316 20.15 24.16 25.31
CA HIS A 316 21.13 25.24 25.28
C HIS A 316 22.43 24.86 24.58
N GLY A 317 22.81 23.57 24.54
CA GLY A 317 23.98 23.10 23.80
C GLY A 317 23.76 22.93 22.28
N ILE A 318 22.49 22.95 21.81
CA ILE A 318 22.14 22.79 20.39
C ILE A 318 21.76 24.14 19.76
N SER A 319 21.39 25.14 20.55
CA SER A 319 20.97 26.47 20.10
C SER A 319 22.05 27.55 20.19
N GLY A 320 23.27 27.20 20.62
CA GLY A 320 24.44 28.10 20.71
C GLY A 320 25.40 28.02 19.53
#